data_7f6dad37d19461b0b4894ff32c9cae4e
#
_entry.id   7f6dad37d19461b0b4894ff32c9cae4e
#
_cell.length_a   1.000
_cell.length_b   1.000
_cell.length_c   1.000
_cell.angle_alpha   90.00
_cell.angle_beta   90.00
_cell.angle_gamma   90.00
#
_symmetry.space_group_name_H-M   'P 1'
#
loop_
_entity.id
_entity.type
_entity.pdbx_description
1 polymer ?
#
loop_
_entity_poly.entity_id
_entity_poly.type
_entity_poly.pdbx_seq_one_letter_code
_entity_poly.pdbx_strand_id
1 'polypeptide(L)'
;MSLAELEADRSVTTEAAPVIVEMNEVTKDFSLGGAFLHQTVLRALSGITLQLRRGRALALVGESGSGKSTCARMIAKAYDPTSGSITYRGEDIAKFRGTRLQQYRSQVQMVFQDPFGSLNPTQSIGYHLERPIRLHRPDITGKQVREEMLNLLESVGLRPSADYLKRRPHELSGGQRQRVAIARALSVQPEVLLADEPTSMLDVSVRLGILNLLEDLKQQRQLAALYITHDIATARYFAEDTAVMYAGHVVEQGPSEAITDQPRHPYTQLLIESVPNPNRKISKTRTRRAADIPLWTPASRGCPFLSRCPKAINICKDVMPGPVPVAPSHMVRCHNI
;
A
#
# COMPACT_ATOMS: atom_id res chain seq x y z
N MET A 1 0.12 -2.47 -33.36
CA MET A 1 1.03 -1.94 -32.32
C MET A 1 1.86 -3.09 -31.81
N SER A 2 3.17 -3.05 -31.99
CA SER A 2 4.08 -4.10 -31.54
C SER A 2 4.40 -3.95 -30.04
N LEU A 3 4.83 -5.06 -29.41
CA LEU A 3 5.29 -5.03 -28.00
C LEU A 3 6.38 -3.97 -27.74
N ALA A 4 7.20 -3.66 -28.75
CA ALA A 4 8.25 -2.64 -28.72
C ALA A 4 7.69 -1.20 -28.65
N GLU A 5 6.51 -0.94 -29.23
CA GLU A 5 5.85 0.39 -29.17
C GLU A 5 5.20 0.62 -27.81
N LEU A 6 4.75 -0.44 -27.12
CA LEU A 6 4.25 -0.38 -25.75
C LEU A 6 5.37 -0.18 -24.71
N GLU A 7 6.59 -0.66 -25.00
CA GLU A 7 7.77 -0.45 -24.14
C GLU A 7 8.37 0.96 -24.31
N ALA A 8 8.30 1.54 -25.51
CA ALA A 8 8.82 2.89 -25.77
C ALA A 8 8.01 4.01 -25.09
N ASP A 9 6.72 3.79 -24.87
CA ASP A 9 5.84 4.78 -24.20
C ASP A 9 6.02 4.81 -22.67
N ARG A 10 6.65 3.78 -22.08
CA ARG A 10 6.98 3.72 -20.63
C ARG A 10 8.24 4.50 -20.25
N SER A 11 9.06 4.92 -21.20
CA SER A 11 10.34 5.63 -20.96
C SER A 11 10.21 7.14 -20.72
N VAL A 12 8.98 7.70 -20.70
CA VAL A 12 8.75 9.13 -20.52
C VAL A 12 8.82 9.51 -19.02
N THR A 13 9.99 10.04 -18.66
CA THR A 13 10.27 10.97 -17.55
C THR A 13 9.91 10.54 -16.13
N THR A 14 10.80 9.76 -15.51
CA THR A 14 10.69 9.26 -14.13
C THR A 14 10.85 10.34 -13.03
N GLU A 15 11.34 11.54 -13.35
CA GLU A 15 11.64 12.60 -12.35
C GLU A 15 10.61 13.73 -12.26
N ALA A 16 9.68 13.84 -13.20
CA ALA A 16 8.81 15.03 -13.31
C ALA A 16 7.42 14.91 -12.63
N ALA A 17 6.98 13.73 -12.18
CA ALA A 17 5.66 13.60 -11.58
C ALA A 17 5.60 14.26 -10.19
N PRO A 18 4.65 15.18 -9.91
CA PRO A 18 4.57 15.90 -8.66
C PRO A 18 4.31 14.96 -7.48
N VAL A 19 5.02 15.22 -6.36
CA VAL A 19 4.78 14.53 -5.09
C VAL A 19 3.46 15.03 -4.50
N ILE A 20 2.55 14.11 -4.22
CA ILE A 20 1.24 14.41 -3.62
C ILE A 20 1.28 14.16 -2.11
N VAL A 21 1.88 13.04 -1.67
CA VAL A 21 2.07 12.72 -0.25
C VAL A 21 3.53 12.39 -0.01
N GLU A 22 4.08 12.92 1.06
CA GLU A 22 5.42 12.60 1.51
C GLU A 22 5.41 12.24 3.00
N MET A 23 6.01 11.12 3.33
CA MET A 23 6.39 10.74 4.70
C MET A 23 7.88 11.05 4.87
N ASN A 24 8.25 11.80 5.92
CA ASN A 24 9.64 12.16 6.18
C ASN A 24 10.04 11.72 7.59
N GLU A 25 10.95 10.74 7.67
CA GLU A 25 11.50 10.14 8.91
C GLU A 25 10.40 9.77 9.92
N VAL A 26 9.29 9.22 9.42
CA VAL A 26 8.12 8.92 10.23
C VAL A 26 8.36 7.72 11.12
N THR A 27 8.16 7.93 12.42
CA THR A 27 8.20 6.87 13.45
C THR A 27 6.83 6.73 14.11
N LYS A 28 6.43 5.49 14.39
CA LYS A 28 5.21 5.21 15.13
C LYS A 28 5.45 4.17 16.21
N ASP A 29 5.23 4.58 17.43
CA ASP A 29 5.26 3.74 18.62
C ASP A 29 3.84 3.50 19.12
N PHE A 30 3.55 2.26 19.54
CA PHE A 30 2.30 1.87 20.22
C PHE A 30 2.63 1.34 21.62
N SER A 31 1.89 1.80 22.63
CA SER A 31 1.97 1.25 23.98
C SER A 31 1.14 -0.02 24.07
N LEU A 32 1.77 -1.14 24.43
CA LEU A 32 1.14 -2.43 24.66
C LEU A 32 1.10 -2.67 26.19
N GLY A 33 -0.07 -2.91 26.76
CA GLY A 33 -0.24 -3.25 28.19
C GLY A 33 -1.28 -2.38 28.87
N GLY A 34 -1.86 -2.90 29.97
CA GLY A 34 -2.88 -2.22 30.80
C GLY A 34 -2.24 -1.21 31.77
N ALA A 35 -3.08 -0.39 32.37
CA ALA A 35 -2.71 0.79 33.20
C ALA A 35 -1.81 0.51 34.41
N PHE A 36 -1.54 -0.75 34.81
CA PHE A 36 -0.84 -1.12 36.05
C PHE A 36 0.35 -2.08 35.89
N LEU A 37 0.70 -2.56 34.69
CA LEU A 37 1.82 -3.48 34.47
C LEU A 37 2.75 -2.91 33.38
N HIS A 38 4.05 -3.23 33.46
CA HIS A 38 5.11 -2.75 32.56
C HIS A 38 4.62 -2.50 31.13
N GLN A 39 4.52 -1.24 30.74
CA GLN A 39 4.17 -0.84 29.37
C GLN A 39 5.31 -1.23 28.43
N THR A 40 5.07 -2.21 27.59
CA THR A 40 5.97 -2.50 26.47
C THR A 40 5.63 -1.57 25.32
N VAL A 41 6.61 -0.83 24.82
CA VAL A 41 6.44 0.03 23.65
C VAL A 41 6.86 -0.75 22.41
N LEU A 42 5.91 -0.96 21.49
CA LEU A 42 6.17 -1.53 20.16
C LEU A 42 6.43 -0.40 19.18
N ARG A 43 7.59 -0.39 18.55
CA ARG A 43 7.92 0.50 17.44
C ARG A 43 7.47 -0.11 16.12
N ALA A 44 6.30 0.27 15.66
CA ALA A 44 5.70 -0.26 14.43
C ALA A 44 6.33 0.33 13.16
N LEU A 45 6.82 1.58 13.22
CA LEU A 45 7.55 2.26 12.14
C LEU A 45 8.75 2.99 12.73
N SER A 46 9.87 2.97 12.02
CA SER A 46 11.14 3.56 12.45
C SER A 46 11.79 4.35 11.30
N GLY A 47 11.64 5.67 11.31
CA GLY A 47 12.27 6.57 10.34
C GLY A 47 11.89 6.26 8.89
N ILE A 48 10.60 6.16 8.61
CA ILE A 48 10.08 5.84 7.27
C ILE A 48 10.03 7.09 6.41
N THR A 49 10.70 7.06 5.26
CA THR A 49 10.65 8.10 4.24
C THR A 49 10.15 7.51 2.93
N LEU A 50 8.97 7.98 2.46
CA LEU A 50 8.29 7.51 1.26
C LEU A 50 7.62 8.68 0.54
N GLN A 51 7.48 8.60 -0.77
CA GLN A 51 6.78 9.58 -1.59
C GLN A 51 5.74 8.91 -2.48
N LEU A 52 4.52 9.45 -2.49
CA LEU A 52 3.49 9.08 -3.46
C LEU A 52 3.39 10.18 -4.51
N ARG A 53 3.55 9.80 -5.78
CA ARG A 53 3.60 10.72 -6.91
C ARG A 53 2.35 10.56 -7.78
N ARG A 54 1.90 11.66 -8.37
CA ARG A 54 0.73 11.68 -9.25
C ARG A 54 0.87 10.71 -10.42
N GLY A 55 -0.17 9.92 -10.69
CA GLY A 55 -0.21 8.94 -11.78
C GLY A 55 0.73 7.74 -11.60
N ARG A 56 1.37 7.59 -10.42
CA ARG A 56 2.31 6.51 -10.15
C ARG A 56 1.89 5.71 -8.91
N ALA A 57 2.28 4.45 -8.87
CA ALA A 57 2.12 3.58 -7.72
C ALA A 57 3.47 3.34 -7.03
N LEU A 58 3.46 3.39 -5.70
CA LEU A 58 4.49 2.85 -4.84
C LEU A 58 3.98 1.55 -4.23
N ALA A 59 4.65 0.43 -4.48
CA ALA A 59 4.37 -0.81 -3.76
C ALA A 59 5.11 -0.85 -2.42
N LEU A 60 4.42 -1.30 -1.39
CA LEU A 60 4.99 -1.53 -0.07
C LEU A 60 4.91 -3.03 0.23
N VAL A 61 6.05 -3.72 0.17
CA VAL A 61 6.14 -5.18 0.22
C VAL A 61 6.81 -5.65 1.51
N GLY A 62 6.37 -6.78 2.05
CA GLY A 62 6.98 -7.39 3.22
C GLY A 62 6.04 -8.38 3.92
N GLU A 63 6.57 -9.15 4.86
CA GLU A 63 5.80 -10.10 5.66
C GLU A 63 4.73 -9.40 6.53
N SER A 64 3.73 -10.17 7.00
CA SER A 64 2.72 -9.67 7.95
C SER A 64 3.41 -9.13 9.21
N GLY A 65 2.92 -8.02 9.76
CA GLY A 65 3.53 -7.37 10.93
C GLY A 65 4.74 -6.48 10.63
N SER A 66 5.18 -6.32 9.37
CA SER A 66 6.31 -5.44 9.03
C SER A 66 6.00 -3.92 9.11
N GLY A 67 4.73 -3.51 9.31
CA GLY A 67 4.34 -2.10 9.47
C GLY A 67 3.60 -1.48 8.27
N LYS A 68 3.40 -2.20 7.17
CA LYS A 68 2.81 -1.69 5.90
C LYS A 68 1.45 -1.02 6.09
N SER A 69 0.49 -1.72 6.69
CA SER A 69 -0.85 -1.16 6.95
C SER A 69 -0.81 0.03 7.92
N THR A 70 0.20 0.09 8.80
CA THR A 70 0.40 1.24 9.68
C THR A 70 0.79 2.48 8.86
N CYS A 71 1.66 2.35 7.84
CA CYS A 71 1.97 3.45 6.92
C CYS A 71 0.71 3.98 6.24
N ALA A 72 -0.12 3.10 5.65
CA ALA A 72 -1.36 3.52 5.00
C ALA A 72 -2.33 4.23 5.96
N ARG A 73 -2.52 3.67 7.16
CA ARG A 73 -3.39 4.27 8.19
C ARG A 73 -2.89 5.63 8.68
N MET A 74 -1.59 5.85 8.71
CA MET A 74 -1.01 7.15 9.05
C MET A 74 -1.21 8.17 7.93
N ILE A 75 -1.01 7.78 6.67
CA ILE A 75 -1.34 8.62 5.51
C ILE A 75 -2.85 8.94 5.51
N ALA A 76 -3.73 7.96 5.78
CA ALA A 76 -5.17 8.19 5.93
C ALA A 76 -5.54 9.05 7.17
N LYS A 77 -4.55 9.48 7.97
CA LYS A 77 -4.73 10.20 9.24
C LYS A 77 -5.69 9.50 10.22
N ALA A 78 -5.57 8.17 10.28
CA ALA A 78 -6.18 7.36 11.34
C ALA A 78 -5.30 7.32 12.60
N TYR A 79 -3.98 7.47 12.45
CA TYR A 79 -3.00 7.60 13.51
C TYR A 79 -2.10 8.81 13.25
N ASP A 80 -1.70 9.50 14.33
CA ASP A 80 -0.66 10.52 14.26
C ASP A 80 0.73 9.90 14.44
N PRO A 81 1.79 10.43 13.82
CA PRO A 81 3.16 9.98 14.04
C PRO A 81 3.62 10.25 15.48
N THR A 82 4.53 9.41 15.98
CA THR A 82 5.26 9.68 17.23
C THR A 82 6.36 10.71 16.98
N SER A 83 7.02 10.62 15.83
CA SER A 83 7.97 11.63 15.32
C SER A 83 8.03 11.61 13.80
N GLY A 84 8.68 12.61 13.20
CA GLY A 84 8.67 12.83 11.77
C GLY A 84 7.42 13.59 11.31
N SER A 85 7.23 13.73 10.00
CA SER A 85 6.11 14.47 9.43
C SER A 85 5.53 13.78 8.21
N ILE A 86 4.24 14.03 7.96
CA ILE A 86 3.55 13.61 6.74
C ILE A 86 2.97 14.86 6.09
N THR A 87 3.31 15.09 4.83
CA THR A 87 2.79 16.23 4.09
C THR A 87 1.87 15.78 2.95
N TYR A 88 0.87 16.58 2.67
CA TYR A 88 0.00 16.47 1.51
C TYR A 88 0.10 17.76 0.71
N ARG A 89 0.58 17.67 -0.53
CA ARG A 89 0.87 18.83 -1.39
C ARG A 89 1.76 19.87 -0.68
N GLY A 90 2.76 19.39 0.09
CA GLY A 90 3.68 20.22 0.85
C GLY A 90 3.15 20.75 2.19
N GLU A 91 1.86 20.59 2.51
CA GLU A 91 1.28 21.00 3.80
C GLU A 91 1.29 19.85 4.81
N ASP A 92 1.73 20.10 6.04
CA ASP A 92 1.76 19.11 7.11
C ASP A 92 0.33 18.74 7.55
N ILE A 93 -0.03 17.45 7.35
CA ILE A 93 -1.36 16.93 7.69
C ILE A 93 -1.63 16.93 9.21
N ALA A 94 -0.58 17.00 10.04
CA ALA A 94 -0.77 17.13 11.48
C ALA A 94 -1.55 18.38 11.86
N LYS A 95 -1.52 19.43 11.04
CA LYS A 95 -2.22 20.70 11.24
C LYS A 95 -3.68 20.68 10.78
N PHE A 96 -4.10 19.67 10.00
CA PHE A 96 -5.46 19.65 9.43
C PHE A 96 -6.51 19.40 10.51
N ARG A 97 -7.53 20.28 10.57
CA ARG A 97 -8.68 20.22 11.47
C ARG A 97 -9.95 20.63 10.72
N GLY A 98 -11.12 20.33 11.27
CA GLY A 98 -12.43 20.77 10.76
C GLY A 98 -12.59 20.48 9.25
N THR A 99 -12.98 21.49 8.49
CA THR A 99 -13.23 21.41 7.04
C THR A 99 -12.00 20.96 6.26
N ARG A 100 -10.78 21.44 6.64
CA ARG A 100 -9.53 21.02 5.96
C ARG A 100 -9.27 19.54 6.12
N LEU A 101 -9.52 18.98 7.30
CA LEU A 101 -9.41 17.54 7.53
C LEU A 101 -10.45 16.74 6.74
N GLN A 102 -11.67 17.26 6.63
CA GLN A 102 -12.73 16.62 5.82
C GLN A 102 -12.36 16.61 4.34
N GLN A 103 -11.83 17.73 3.81
CA GLN A 103 -11.32 17.81 2.45
C GLN A 103 -10.17 16.83 2.22
N TYR A 104 -9.19 16.76 3.14
CA TYR A 104 -8.09 15.80 3.05
C TYR A 104 -8.62 14.37 2.99
N ARG A 105 -9.56 14.01 3.85
CA ARG A 105 -10.17 12.67 3.88
C ARG A 105 -10.93 12.32 2.61
N SER A 106 -11.47 13.29 1.87
CA SER A 106 -12.05 13.02 0.54
C SER A 106 -10.98 12.77 -0.51
N GLN A 107 -9.82 13.43 -0.39
CA GLN A 107 -8.73 13.29 -1.36
C GLN A 107 -7.86 12.06 -1.13
N VAL A 108 -7.83 11.49 0.07
CA VAL A 108 -7.05 10.31 0.42
C VAL A 108 -8.01 9.20 0.85
N GLN A 109 -8.20 8.22 -0.03
CA GLN A 109 -9.13 7.12 0.20
C GLN A 109 -8.41 5.80 0.35
N MET A 110 -8.99 4.89 1.15
CA MET A 110 -8.42 3.59 1.43
C MET A 110 -9.35 2.46 1.00
N VAL A 111 -8.79 1.49 0.28
CA VAL A 111 -9.39 0.19 0.00
C VAL A 111 -8.77 -0.82 0.97
N PHE A 112 -9.62 -1.42 1.80
CA PHE A 112 -9.19 -2.33 2.87
C PHE A 112 -9.01 -3.76 2.35
N GLN A 113 -8.21 -4.52 3.07
CA GLN A 113 -7.93 -5.94 2.84
C GLN A 113 -9.22 -6.79 2.87
N ASP A 114 -10.10 -6.52 3.84
CA ASP A 114 -11.37 -7.24 4.00
C ASP A 114 -12.55 -6.44 3.40
N PRO A 115 -13.03 -6.84 2.20
CA PRO A 115 -14.20 -6.21 1.60
C PRO A 115 -15.49 -6.55 2.34
N PHE A 116 -15.51 -7.65 3.13
CA PHE A 116 -16.70 -8.07 3.90
C PHE A 116 -16.91 -7.15 5.09
N GLY A 117 -15.87 -6.88 5.88
CA GLY A 117 -15.94 -5.96 7.02
C GLY A 117 -16.06 -4.49 6.62
N SER A 118 -15.72 -4.14 5.37
CA SER A 118 -15.75 -2.74 4.91
C SER A 118 -17.13 -2.24 4.50
N LEU A 119 -18.09 -3.11 4.21
CA LEU A 119 -19.45 -2.79 3.77
C LEU A 119 -20.46 -3.25 4.82
N ASN A 120 -21.38 -2.34 5.24
CA ASN A 120 -22.46 -2.72 6.15
C ASN A 120 -23.43 -3.68 5.44
N PRO A 121 -23.58 -4.94 5.92
CA PRO A 121 -24.39 -5.96 5.23
C PRO A 121 -25.90 -5.64 5.18
N THR A 122 -26.38 -4.74 6.04
CA THR A 122 -27.79 -4.37 6.09
C THR A 122 -28.18 -3.31 5.07
N GLN A 123 -27.20 -2.59 4.51
CA GLN A 123 -27.43 -1.50 3.56
C GLN A 123 -27.22 -1.96 2.11
N SER A 124 -27.93 -1.31 1.17
CA SER A 124 -27.74 -1.57 -0.26
C SER A 124 -26.42 -1.02 -0.78
N ILE A 125 -25.97 -1.52 -1.93
CA ILE A 125 -24.79 -0.98 -2.63
C ILE A 125 -25.02 0.49 -3.00
N GLY A 126 -26.24 0.84 -3.45
CA GLY A 126 -26.59 2.25 -3.71
C GLY A 126 -26.36 3.15 -2.50
N TYR A 127 -26.76 2.73 -1.30
CA TYR A 127 -26.49 3.51 -0.08
C TYR A 127 -24.99 3.72 0.17
N HIS A 128 -24.16 2.68 -0.04
CA HIS A 128 -22.70 2.77 0.16
C HIS A 128 -22.03 3.74 -0.80
N LEU A 129 -22.57 3.93 -2.01
CA LEU A 129 -22.06 4.89 -3.00
C LEU A 129 -22.65 6.30 -2.80
N GLU A 130 -23.96 6.38 -2.52
CA GLU A 130 -24.66 7.65 -2.35
C GLU A 130 -24.17 8.46 -1.15
N ARG A 131 -23.95 7.77 -0.02
CA ARG A 131 -23.59 8.42 1.23
C ARG A 131 -22.32 9.28 1.14
N PRO A 132 -21.15 8.77 0.65
CA PRO A 132 -19.96 9.59 0.50
C PRO A 132 -20.11 10.68 -0.57
N ILE A 133 -20.84 10.42 -1.67
CA ILE A 133 -21.09 11.45 -2.68
C ILE A 133 -21.78 12.66 -2.06
N ARG A 134 -22.91 12.43 -1.34
CA ARG A 134 -23.67 13.53 -0.72
C ARG A 134 -22.91 14.21 0.40
N LEU A 135 -22.09 13.48 1.16
CA LEU A 135 -21.30 14.06 2.25
C LEU A 135 -20.27 15.07 1.75
N HIS A 136 -19.66 14.80 0.61
CA HIS A 136 -18.57 15.61 0.08
C HIS A 136 -19.01 16.58 -1.05
N ARG A 137 -20.22 16.40 -1.57
CA ARG A 137 -20.84 17.26 -2.58
C ARG A 137 -22.32 17.49 -2.24
N PRO A 138 -22.59 18.36 -1.23
CA PRO A 138 -23.94 18.57 -0.72
C PRO A 138 -24.89 19.20 -1.76
N ASP A 139 -24.36 19.95 -2.73
CA ASP A 139 -25.13 20.67 -3.75
C ASP A 139 -25.55 19.79 -4.94
N ILE A 140 -25.11 18.51 -4.97
CA ILE A 140 -25.43 17.60 -6.08
C ILE A 140 -26.90 17.15 -6.05
N THR A 141 -27.59 17.23 -7.19
CA THR A 141 -28.99 16.81 -7.30
C THR A 141 -29.14 15.26 -7.24
N GLY A 142 -30.32 14.78 -6.82
CA GLY A 142 -30.58 13.34 -6.76
C GLY A 142 -30.41 12.61 -8.10
N LYS A 143 -30.74 13.28 -9.23
CA LYS A 143 -30.51 12.74 -10.58
C LYS A 143 -29.02 12.56 -10.88
N GLN A 144 -28.22 13.57 -10.60
CA GLN A 144 -26.76 13.53 -10.79
C GLN A 144 -26.08 12.49 -9.88
N VAL A 145 -26.53 12.36 -8.62
CA VAL A 145 -26.03 11.31 -7.70
C VAL A 145 -26.28 9.92 -8.31
N ARG A 146 -27.50 9.68 -8.83
CA ARG A 146 -27.85 8.38 -9.43
C ARG A 146 -27.00 8.09 -10.67
N GLU A 147 -26.81 9.07 -11.53
CA GLU A 147 -25.99 8.96 -12.73
C GLU A 147 -24.54 8.62 -12.36
N GLU A 148 -23.99 9.31 -11.36
CA GLU A 148 -22.63 9.05 -10.90
C GLU A 148 -22.46 7.67 -10.27
N MET A 149 -23.43 7.19 -9.47
CA MET A 149 -23.39 5.84 -8.94
C MET A 149 -23.38 4.78 -10.05
N LEU A 150 -24.16 4.98 -11.12
CA LEU A 150 -24.17 4.08 -12.27
C LEU A 150 -22.80 4.08 -12.99
N ASN A 151 -22.26 5.25 -13.26
CA ASN A 151 -20.94 5.42 -13.90
C ASN A 151 -19.81 4.81 -13.06
N LEU A 152 -19.86 4.94 -11.73
CA LEU A 152 -18.91 4.32 -10.82
C LEU A 152 -18.97 2.78 -10.91
N LEU A 153 -20.16 2.19 -10.87
CA LEU A 153 -20.32 0.74 -10.99
C LEU A 153 -19.86 0.22 -12.36
N GLU A 154 -20.12 0.96 -13.42
CA GLU A 154 -19.63 0.61 -14.75
C GLU A 154 -18.11 0.71 -14.86
N SER A 155 -17.50 1.75 -14.28
CA SER A 155 -16.04 1.94 -14.27
C SER A 155 -15.30 0.81 -13.56
N VAL A 156 -15.93 0.13 -12.60
CA VAL A 156 -15.37 -1.05 -11.93
C VAL A 156 -15.83 -2.37 -12.56
N GLY A 157 -16.51 -2.33 -13.72
CA GLY A 157 -16.95 -3.51 -14.48
C GLY A 157 -18.13 -4.27 -13.85
N LEU A 158 -18.99 -3.60 -13.08
CA LEU A 158 -20.23 -4.17 -12.55
C LEU A 158 -21.42 -3.79 -13.46
N ARG A 159 -21.76 -4.68 -14.38
CA ARG A 159 -22.81 -4.50 -15.38
C ARG A 159 -23.89 -5.58 -15.30
N PRO A 160 -25.19 -5.27 -15.52
CA PRO A 160 -25.79 -3.92 -15.64
C PRO A 160 -25.74 -3.16 -14.30
N SER A 161 -25.24 -1.92 -14.31
CA SER A 161 -24.97 -1.15 -13.09
C SER A 161 -26.23 -0.90 -12.24
N ALA A 162 -27.39 -0.71 -12.89
CA ALA A 162 -28.66 -0.46 -12.21
C ALA A 162 -29.12 -1.61 -11.28
N ASP A 163 -28.79 -2.85 -11.63
CA ASP A 163 -29.18 -4.03 -10.85
C ASP A 163 -28.37 -4.11 -9.55
N TYR A 164 -27.11 -3.68 -9.59
CA TYR A 164 -26.25 -3.68 -8.42
C TYR A 164 -26.64 -2.66 -7.35
N LEU A 165 -27.25 -1.53 -7.73
CA LEU A 165 -27.66 -0.49 -6.78
C LEU A 165 -28.61 -1.01 -5.69
N LYS A 166 -29.48 -1.97 -6.03
CA LYS A 166 -30.48 -2.53 -5.11
C LYS A 166 -29.96 -3.70 -4.30
N ARG A 167 -28.89 -4.35 -4.74
CA ARG A 167 -28.30 -5.51 -4.06
C ARG A 167 -27.67 -5.12 -2.74
N ARG A 168 -27.54 -6.11 -1.86
CA ARG A 168 -26.82 -6.01 -0.60
C ARG A 168 -25.45 -6.71 -0.70
N PRO A 169 -24.47 -6.38 0.17
CA PRO A 169 -23.15 -7.00 0.11
C PRO A 169 -23.15 -8.53 0.14
N HIS A 170 -24.04 -9.17 0.89
CA HIS A 170 -24.11 -10.63 0.97
C HIS A 170 -24.61 -11.34 -0.32
N GLU A 171 -25.23 -10.60 -1.23
CA GLU A 171 -25.68 -11.11 -2.54
C GLU A 171 -24.59 -11.05 -3.62
N LEU A 172 -23.38 -10.58 -3.25
CA LEU A 172 -22.25 -10.40 -4.16
C LEU A 172 -21.14 -11.42 -3.90
N SER A 173 -20.43 -11.82 -4.96
CA SER A 173 -19.18 -12.57 -4.83
C SER A 173 -18.07 -11.73 -4.18
N GLY A 174 -16.99 -12.35 -3.71
CA GLY A 174 -15.84 -11.65 -3.12
C GLY A 174 -15.26 -10.58 -4.06
N GLY A 175 -15.03 -10.93 -5.33
CA GLY A 175 -14.53 -10.00 -6.34
C GLY A 175 -15.50 -8.86 -6.66
N GLN A 176 -16.82 -9.12 -6.67
CA GLN A 176 -17.83 -8.08 -6.85
C GLN A 176 -17.86 -7.12 -5.65
N ARG A 177 -17.74 -7.62 -4.41
CA ARG A 177 -17.65 -6.77 -3.20
C ARG A 177 -16.41 -5.90 -3.25
N GLN A 178 -15.26 -6.45 -3.67
CA GLN A 178 -14.03 -5.68 -3.82
C GLN A 178 -14.19 -4.55 -4.85
N ARG A 179 -14.82 -4.82 -5.99
CA ARG A 179 -15.17 -3.80 -6.99
C ARG A 179 -16.06 -2.71 -6.43
N VAL A 180 -17.05 -3.05 -5.60
CA VAL A 180 -17.90 -2.08 -4.89
C VAL A 180 -17.09 -1.26 -3.89
N ALA A 181 -16.17 -1.88 -3.13
CA ALA A 181 -15.30 -1.16 -2.20
C ALA A 181 -14.38 -0.15 -2.93
N ILE A 182 -13.86 -0.53 -4.10
CA ILE A 182 -13.10 0.36 -4.99
C ILE A 182 -14.00 1.50 -5.50
N ALA A 183 -15.20 1.20 -6.02
CA ALA A 183 -16.15 2.20 -6.49
C ALA A 183 -16.51 3.21 -5.39
N ARG A 184 -16.70 2.73 -4.16
CA ARG A 184 -16.97 3.58 -2.99
C ARG A 184 -15.79 4.53 -2.70
N ALA A 185 -14.56 4.03 -2.73
CA ALA A 185 -13.37 4.87 -2.54
C ALA A 185 -13.29 5.94 -3.64
N LEU A 186 -13.64 5.62 -4.89
CA LEU A 186 -13.60 6.54 -6.02
C LEU A 186 -14.77 7.53 -6.06
N SER A 187 -15.83 7.31 -5.27
CA SER A 187 -17.06 8.12 -5.30
C SER A 187 -16.85 9.58 -4.87
N VAL A 188 -15.78 9.86 -4.16
CA VAL A 188 -15.38 11.21 -3.72
C VAL A 188 -14.31 11.83 -4.61
N GLN A 189 -13.95 11.17 -5.72
CA GLN A 189 -12.93 11.61 -6.68
C GLN A 189 -11.58 11.91 -6.02
N PRO A 190 -10.96 10.92 -5.35
CA PRO A 190 -9.71 11.11 -4.63
C PRO A 190 -8.53 11.37 -5.55
N GLU A 191 -7.46 11.95 -5.01
CA GLU A 191 -6.14 12.04 -5.65
C GLU A 191 -5.21 10.92 -5.24
N VAL A 192 -5.44 10.34 -4.05
CA VAL A 192 -4.61 9.29 -3.47
C VAL A 192 -5.45 8.07 -3.16
N LEU A 193 -4.99 6.91 -3.62
CA LEU A 193 -5.60 5.62 -3.33
C LEU A 193 -4.62 4.76 -2.53
N LEU A 194 -5.03 4.40 -1.32
CA LEU A 194 -4.29 3.49 -0.45
C LEU A 194 -4.93 2.11 -0.54
N ALA A 195 -4.31 1.16 -1.22
CA ALA A 195 -4.80 -0.19 -1.41
C ALA A 195 -4.07 -1.16 -0.48
N ASP A 196 -4.70 -1.51 0.65
CA ASP A 196 -4.14 -2.40 1.66
C ASP A 196 -4.54 -3.85 1.35
N GLU A 197 -3.62 -4.62 0.75
CA GLU A 197 -3.80 -6.01 0.31
C GLU A 197 -5.13 -6.25 -0.46
N PRO A 198 -5.45 -5.47 -1.49
CA PRO A 198 -6.79 -5.44 -2.09
C PRO A 198 -7.18 -6.73 -2.81
N THR A 199 -6.27 -7.69 -2.94
CA THR A 199 -6.48 -8.96 -3.65
C THR A 199 -6.26 -10.21 -2.79
N SER A 200 -5.84 -10.05 -1.52
CA SER A 200 -5.41 -11.19 -0.67
C SER A 200 -6.53 -12.20 -0.38
N MET A 201 -7.77 -11.74 -0.26
CA MET A 201 -8.95 -12.57 0.02
C MET A 201 -9.69 -13.07 -1.24
N LEU A 202 -9.07 -12.94 -2.41
CA LEU A 202 -9.68 -13.29 -3.69
C LEU A 202 -9.02 -14.50 -4.34
N ASP A 203 -9.80 -15.25 -5.10
CA ASP A 203 -9.31 -16.33 -5.93
C ASP A 203 -8.29 -15.85 -6.95
N VAL A 204 -7.33 -16.71 -7.32
CA VAL A 204 -6.22 -16.37 -8.23
C VAL A 204 -6.73 -15.79 -9.56
N SER A 205 -7.79 -16.35 -10.12
CA SER A 205 -8.40 -15.88 -11.38
C SER A 205 -8.99 -14.46 -11.27
N VAL A 206 -9.46 -14.07 -10.09
CA VAL A 206 -10.07 -12.75 -9.85
C VAL A 206 -9.02 -11.67 -9.54
N ARG A 207 -7.88 -12.07 -8.94
CA ARG A 207 -6.80 -11.14 -8.53
C ARG A 207 -6.30 -10.28 -9.69
N LEU A 208 -5.96 -10.91 -10.81
CA LEU A 208 -5.46 -10.19 -11.99
C LEU A 208 -6.49 -9.19 -12.51
N GLY A 209 -7.77 -9.55 -12.51
CA GLY A 209 -8.85 -8.65 -12.92
C GLY A 209 -9.02 -7.42 -12.01
N ILE A 210 -8.69 -7.53 -10.71
CA ILE A 210 -8.69 -6.38 -9.78
C ILE A 210 -7.41 -5.54 -9.97
N LEU A 211 -6.25 -6.17 -10.21
CA LEU A 211 -5.00 -5.44 -10.48
C LEU A 211 -5.11 -4.60 -11.77
N ASN A 212 -5.61 -5.20 -12.86
CA ASN A 212 -5.85 -4.48 -14.12
C ASN A 212 -6.81 -3.32 -13.92
N LEU A 213 -7.92 -3.54 -13.18
CA LEU A 213 -8.87 -2.48 -12.85
C LEU A 213 -8.19 -1.33 -12.09
N LEU A 214 -7.38 -1.62 -11.09
CA LEU A 214 -6.65 -0.60 -10.33
C LEU A 214 -5.64 0.15 -11.20
N GLU A 215 -4.96 -0.55 -12.11
CA GLU A 215 -4.04 0.05 -13.08
C GLU A 215 -4.77 1.02 -14.01
N ASP A 216 -5.87 0.57 -14.64
CA ASP A 216 -6.69 1.40 -15.52
C ASP A 216 -7.19 2.66 -14.79
N LEU A 217 -7.68 2.50 -13.56
CA LEU A 217 -8.17 3.60 -12.74
C LEU A 217 -7.04 4.57 -12.34
N LYS A 218 -5.86 4.06 -12.01
CA LYS A 218 -4.67 4.88 -11.70
C LYS A 218 -4.32 5.75 -12.90
N GLN A 219 -4.25 5.18 -14.09
CA GLN A 219 -3.89 5.89 -15.32
C GLN A 219 -4.97 6.89 -15.74
N GLN A 220 -6.24 6.47 -15.80
CA GLN A 220 -7.35 7.33 -16.23
C GLN A 220 -7.58 8.54 -15.32
N ARG A 221 -7.40 8.35 -14.00
CA ARG A 221 -7.65 9.39 -13.00
C ARG A 221 -6.38 10.03 -12.46
N GLN A 222 -5.20 9.62 -12.96
CA GLN A 222 -3.90 10.11 -12.51
C GLN A 222 -3.72 10.03 -10.98
N LEU A 223 -4.13 8.88 -10.40
CA LEU A 223 -4.07 8.66 -8.96
C LEU A 223 -2.63 8.45 -8.49
N ALA A 224 -2.26 9.05 -7.38
CA ALA A 224 -1.10 8.62 -6.62
C ALA A 224 -1.50 7.39 -5.79
N ALA A 225 -0.86 6.24 -6.00
CA ALA A 225 -1.27 5.00 -5.37
C ALA A 225 -0.21 4.45 -4.38
N LEU A 226 -0.65 4.01 -3.20
CA LEU A 226 0.10 3.13 -2.33
C LEU A 226 -0.51 1.73 -2.44
N TYR A 227 0.26 0.77 -2.92
CA TYR A 227 -0.15 -0.62 -3.06
C TYR A 227 0.57 -1.51 -2.04
N ILE A 228 -0.15 -1.99 -1.05
CA ILE A 228 0.40 -2.87 -0.02
C ILE A 228 0.12 -4.32 -0.39
N THR A 229 1.17 -5.12 -0.37
CA THR A 229 1.10 -6.56 -0.66
C THR A 229 2.21 -7.32 0.06
N HIS A 230 2.04 -8.63 0.23
CA HIS A 230 3.12 -9.55 0.62
C HIS A 230 3.74 -10.25 -0.60
N ASP A 231 3.19 -10.07 -1.79
CA ASP A 231 3.62 -10.70 -3.03
C ASP A 231 4.39 -9.70 -3.91
N ILE A 232 5.72 -9.90 -4.01
CA ILE A 232 6.61 -9.03 -4.77
C ILE A 232 6.37 -9.11 -6.29
N ALA A 233 5.79 -10.22 -6.78
CA ALA A 233 5.47 -10.35 -8.20
C ALA A 233 4.30 -9.46 -8.59
N THR A 234 3.26 -9.36 -7.74
CA THR A 234 2.16 -8.42 -7.95
C THR A 234 2.60 -6.97 -7.78
N ALA A 235 3.57 -6.69 -6.91
CA ALA A 235 4.18 -5.37 -6.78
C ALA A 235 4.85 -4.92 -8.08
N ARG A 236 5.69 -5.79 -8.67
CA ARG A 236 6.34 -5.52 -9.98
C ARG A 236 5.32 -5.27 -11.09
N TYR A 237 4.21 -6.00 -11.07
CA TYR A 237 3.18 -5.85 -12.10
C TYR A 237 2.47 -4.51 -12.05
N PHE A 238 2.16 -4.02 -10.84
CA PHE A 238 1.28 -2.87 -10.64
C PHE A 238 2.04 -1.55 -10.42
N ALA A 239 3.21 -1.57 -9.74
CA ALA A 239 3.86 -0.38 -9.25
C ALA A 239 5.17 -0.06 -9.98
N GLU A 240 5.38 1.21 -10.26
CA GLU A 240 6.62 1.73 -10.84
C GLU A 240 7.78 1.67 -9.84
N ASP A 241 7.50 1.91 -8.56
CA ASP A 241 8.48 1.88 -7.49
C ASP A 241 8.06 0.88 -6.40
N THR A 242 9.04 0.24 -5.77
CA THR A 242 8.81 -0.72 -4.67
C THR A 242 9.68 -0.37 -3.47
N ALA A 243 9.08 -0.36 -2.28
CA ALA A 243 9.77 -0.29 -1.00
C ALA A 243 9.53 -1.60 -0.23
N VAL A 244 10.61 -2.26 0.18
CA VAL A 244 10.57 -3.51 0.94
C VAL A 244 10.69 -3.19 2.42
N MET A 245 9.70 -3.63 3.22
CA MET A 245 9.63 -3.39 4.66
C MET A 245 9.89 -4.64 5.50
N TYR A 246 10.72 -4.49 6.53
CA TYR A 246 10.95 -5.50 7.55
C TYR A 246 11.00 -4.88 8.94
N ALA A 247 10.21 -5.40 9.89
CA ALA A 247 10.17 -4.96 11.30
C ALA A 247 10.14 -3.42 11.46
N GLY A 248 9.25 -2.74 10.74
CA GLY A 248 9.06 -1.29 10.81
C GLY A 248 10.09 -0.46 10.05
N HIS A 249 10.99 -1.06 9.27
CA HIS A 249 12.03 -0.36 8.51
C HIS A 249 11.86 -0.61 7.00
N VAL A 250 12.11 0.40 6.17
CA VAL A 250 12.35 0.22 4.74
C VAL A 250 13.79 -0.24 4.58
N VAL A 251 13.98 -1.50 4.15
CA VAL A 251 15.30 -2.13 4.01
C VAL A 251 15.86 -2.00 2.60
N GLU A 252 14.99 -1.88 1.60
CA GLU A 252 15.37 -1.66 0.21
C GLU A 252 14.26 -0.89 -0.50
N GLN A 253 14.60 0.07 -1.36
CA GLN A 253 13.64 0.87 -2.12
C GLN A 253 14.21 1.29 -3.46
N GLY A 254 13.41 1.21 -4.52
CA GLY A 254 13.82 1.61 -5.86
C GLY A 254 12.79 1.26 -6.93
N PRO A 255 13.15 1.42 -8.21
CA PRO A 255 12.31 0.96 -9.32
C PRO A 255 11.95 -0.52 -9.15
N SER A 256 10.68 -0.87 -9.37
CA SER A 256 10.16 -2.23 -9.13
C SER A 256 10.93 -3.31 -9.91
N GLU A 257 11.36 -3.00 -11.13
CA GLU A 257 12.21 -3.89 -11.93
C GLU A 257 13.57 -4.11 -11.28
N ALA A 258 14.24 -3.03 -10.81
CA ALA A 258 15.55 -3.15 -10.16
C ALA A 258 15.48 -3.97 -8.87
N ILE A 259 14.43 -3.77 -8.07
CA ILE A 259 14.19 -4.52 -6.82
C ILE A 259 13.98 -6.01 -7.11
N THR A 260 13.30 -6.37 -8.20
CA THR A 260 13.00 -7.76 -8.54
C THR A 260 14.11 -8.48 -9.27
N ASP A 261 14.80 -7.79 -10.18
CA ASP A 261 15.83 -8.39 -11.04
C ASP A 261 17.22 -8.38 -10.38
N GLN A 262 17.50 -7.36 -9.56
CA GLN A 262 18.79 -7.16 -8.90
C GLN A 262 18.63 -6.81 -7.41
N PRO A 263 17.95 -7.68 -6.61
CA PRO A 263 17.76 -7.44 -5.18
C PRO A 263 19.11 -7.37 -4.46
N ARG A 264 19.30 -6.34 -3.64
CA ARG A 264 20.56 -6.12 -2.91
C ARG A 264 20.46 -6.56 -1.45
N HIS A 265 19.33 -6.26 -0.80
CA HIS A 265 19.15 -6.66 0.60
C HIS A 265 18.88 -8.16 0.72
N PRO A 266 19.53 -8.90 1.64
CA PRO A 266 19.32 -10.35 1.82
C PRO A 266 17.86 -10.74 2.09
N TYR A 267 17.06 -9.87 2.72
CA TYR A 267 15.63 -10.12 2.91
C TYR A 267 14.85 -10.04 1.60
N THR A 268 15.16 -9.07 0.75
CA THR A 268 14.53 -8.96 -0.59
C THR A 268 14.85 -10.19 -1.45
N GLN A 269 16.11 -10.67 -1.38
CA GLN A 269 16.53 -11.91 -2.05
C GLN A 269 15.69 -13.10 -1.57
N LEU A 270 15.47 -13.21 -0.24
CA LEU A 270 14.66 -14.26 0.36
C LEU A 270 13.19 -14.18 -0.10
N LEU A 271 12.61 -12.98 -0.16
CA LEU A 271 11.23 -12.79 -0.64
C LEU A 271 11.07 -13.26 -2.09
N ILE A 272 12.01 -12.90 -2.98
CA ILE A 272 11.99 -13.29 -4.38
C ILE A 272 12.20 -14.80 -4.55
N GLU A 273 13.09 -15.40 -3.75
CA GLU A 273 13.30 -16.84 -3.75
C GLU A 273 12.08 -17.64 -3.30
N SER A 274 11.22 -17.03 -2.50
CA SER A 274 9.98 -17.64 -2.02
C SER A 274 8.85 -17.64 -3.04
N VAL A 275 8.98 -16.87 -4.14
CA VAL A 275 7.98 -16.86 -5.23
C VAL A 275 8.08 -18.19 -5.99
N PRO A 276 6.97 -18.94 -6.14
CA PRO A 276 6.96 -20.18 -6.89
C PRO A 276 7.39 -19.97 -8.34
N ASN A 277 8.50 -20.58 -8.76
CA ASN A 277 8.95 -20.58 -10.14
C ASN A 277 8.89 -22.00 -10.68
N PRO A 278 8.00 -22.30 -11.66
CA PRO A 278 7.82 -23.65 -12.20
C PRO A 278 9.09 -24.21 -12.87
N ASN A 279 10.00 -23.33 -13.30
CA ASN A 279 11.25 -23.71 -13.94
C ASN A 279 12.43 -23.92 -12.97
N ARG A 280 12.26 -23.64 -11.70
CA ARG A 280 13.31 -23.78 -10.67
C ARG A 280 13.14 -25.12 -9.96
N LYS A 281 14.14 -26.01 -10.03
CA LYS A 281 14.18 -27.22 -9.20
C LYS A 281 14.18 -26.78 -7.73
N ILE A 282 13.21 -27.28 -6.95
CA ILE A 282 13.11 -27.01 -5.51
C ILE A 282 14.41 -27.49 -4.86
N SER A 283 15.28 -26.56 -4.54
CA SER A 283 16.45 -26.85 -3.71
C SER A 283 15.94 -27.23 -2.32
N LYS A 284 16.26 -28.46 -1.87
CA LYS A 284 15.98 -28.91 -0.50
C LYS A 284 16.87 -28.23 0.54
N THR A 285 17.53 -27.14 0.21
CA THR A 285 18.28 -26.34 1.17
C THR A 285 17.27 -25.81 2.18
N ARG A 286 17.23 -26.43 3.34
CA ARG A 286 16.43 -26.03 4.49
C ARG A 286 16.65 -24.53 4.69
N THR A 287 15.69 -23.73 4.27
CA THR A 287 15.55 -22.36 4.78
C THR A 287 15.64 -22.47 6.30
N ARG A 288 16.64 -21.80 6.89
CA ARG A 288 16.71 -21.61 8.34
C ARG A 288 15.30 -21.23 8.77
N ARG A 289 14.77 -21.96 9.77
CA ARG A 289 13.41 -21.85 10.30
C ARG A 289 12.94 -20.40 10.21
N ALA A 290 11.72 -20.21 9.71
CA ALA A 290 11.03 -18.93 9.77
C ALA A 290 11.03 -18.48 11.24
N ALA A 291 12.03 -17.69 11.62
CA ALA A 291 11.97 -17.00 12.89
C ALA A 291 10.93 -15.88 12.70
N ASP A 292 10.06 -15.72 13.67
CA ASP A 292 9.09 -14.64 13.67
C ASP A 292 9.79 -13.29 13.50
N ILE A 293 9.08 -12.33 12.89
CA ILE A 293 9.58 -10.96 12.81
C ILE A 293 9.82 -10.46 14.24
N PRO A 294 11.03 -9.96 14.55
CA PRO A 294 11.31 -9.47 15.91
C PRO A 294 10.40 -8.30 16.28
N LEU A 295 9.89 -8.31 17.49
CA LEU A 295 9.21 -7.16 18.06
C LEU A 295 10.24 -6.02 18.24
N TRP A 296 10.11 -4.98 17.44
CA TRP A 296 11.01 -3.83 17.51
C TRP A 296 10.54 -2.83 18.55
N THR A 297 11.44 -2.36 19.40
CA THR A 297 11.17 -1.42 20.48
C THR A 297 12.10 -0.22 20.36
N PRO A 298 11.85 0.90 21.05
CA PRO A 298 12.80 2.02 21.07
C PRO A 298 14.20 1.69 21.60
N ALA A 299 14.32 0.62 22.39
CA ALA A 299 15.60 0.13 22.93
C ALA A 299 16.33 -0.84 21.97
N SER A 300 15.65 -1.34 20.93
CA SER A 300 16.25 -2.27 19.95
C SER A 300 17.36 -1.60 19.17
N ARG A 301 18.39 -2.37 18.86
CA ARG A 301 19.61 -1.90 18.16
C ARG A 301 19.98 -2.87 17.03
N GLY A 302 20.87 -2.44 16.16
CA GLY A 302 21.39 -3.23 15.06
C GLY A 302 20.39 -3.45 13.93
N CYS A 303 20.70 -4.42 13.06
CA CYS A 303 19.87 -4.76 11.92
C CYS A 303 18.71 -5.67 12.35
N PRO A 304 17.44 -5.34 12.08
CA PRO A 304 16.29 -6.16 12.47
C PRO A 304 16.26 -7.53 11.79
N PHE A 305 16.93 -7.67 10.64
CA PHE A 305 17.02 -8.93 9.90
C PHE A 305 18.19 -9.84 10.36
N LEU A 306 18.99 -9.43 11.32
CA LEU A 306 20.21 -10.11 11.79
C LEU A 306 20.00 -11.62 12.01
N SER A 307 18.97 -12.03 12.73
CA SER A 307 18.72 -13.43 13.11
C SER A 307 18.47 -14.38 11.93
N ARG A 308 18.00 -13.83 10.81
CA ARG A 308 17.66 -14.57 9.57
C ARG A 308 18.68 -14.34 8.45
N CYS A 309 19.58 -13.37 8.61
CA CYS A 309 20.51 -12.94 7.56
C CYS A 309 21.64 -13.95 7.33
N PRO A 310 21.78 -14.52 6.12
CA PRO A 310 22.90 -15.43 5.80
C PRO A 310 24.23 -14.67 5.65
N LYS A 311 24.19 -13.35 5.44
CA LYS A 311 25.35 -12.47 5.24
C LYS A 311 25.65 -11.60 6.45
N ALA A 312 25.15 -11.96 7.65
CA ALA A 312 25.34 -11.18 8.86
C ALA A 312 26.83 -11.06 9.25
N ILE A 313 27.24 -9.83 9.59
CA ILE A 313 28.57 -9.50 10.11
C ILE A 313 28.46 -8.87 11.51
N ASN A 314 29.56 -8.74 12.23
CA ASN A 314 29.51 -8.34 13.65
C ASN A 314 28.84 -6.99 13.88
N ILE A 315 29.07 -6.01 13.03
CA ILE A 315 28.47 -4.65 13.15
C ILE A 315 26.94 -4.69 13.09
N CYS A 316 26.35 -5.69 12.41
CA CYS A 316 24.89 -5.83 12.31
C CYS A 316 24.20 -6.04 13.67
N LYS A 317 24.93 -6.43 14.72
CA LYS A 317 24.37 -6.63 16.06
C LYS A 317 24.04 -5.31 16.76
N ASP A 318 24.89 -4.32 16.56
CA ASP A 318 24.91 -3.11 17.39
C ASP A 318 24.46 -1.86 16.62
N VAL A 319 24.71 -1.83 15.31
CA VAL A 319 24.50 -0.64 14.46
C VAL A 319 23.42 -0.92 13.41
N MET A 320 22.37 -0.07 13.38
CA MET A 320 21.39 -0.08 12.31
C MET A 320 22.02 0.45 11.02
N PRO A 321 22.01 -0.28 9.89
CA PRO A 321 22.53 0.22 8.63
C PRO A 321 21.77 1.44 8.14
N GLY A 322 22.48 2.50 7.75
CA GLY A 322 21.91 3.66 7.07
C GLY A 322 21.50 3.33 5.63
N PRO A 323 20.68 4.17 4.98
CA PRO A 323 20.36 4.02 3.57
C PRO A 323 21.57 4.34 2.71
N VAL A 324 21.99 3.41 1.84
CA VAL A 324 23.12 3.56 0.92
C VAL A 324 22.58 3.50 -0.52
N PRO A 325 22.91 4.47 -1.41
CA PRO A 325 22.57 4.40 -2.81
C PRO A 325 23.41 3.33 -3.51
N VAL A 326 22.77 2.40 -4.21
CA VAL A 326 23.43 1.33 -4.99
C VAL A 326 23.29 1.54 -6.49
N ALA A 327 22.30 2.34 -6.90
CA ALA A 327 22.08 2.82 -8.25
C ALA A 327 21.20 4.10 -8.20
N PRO A 328 20.99 4.81 -9.32
CA PRO A 328 20.03 5.91 -9.38
C PRO A 328 18.67 5.47 -8.85
N SER A 329 18.10 6.21 -7.88
CA SER A 329 16.81 5.92 -7.22
C SER A 329 16.71 4.55 -6.52
N HIS A 330 17.82 3.83 -6.30
CA HIS A 330 17.84 2.52 -5.63
C HIS A 330 18.67 2.61 -4.34
N MET A 331 17.99 2.51 -3.20
CA MET A 331 18.53 2.64 -1.85
C MET A 331 18.43 1.33 -1.09
N VAL A 332 19.47 0.99 -0.33
CA VAL A 332 19.54 -0.24 0.49
C VAL A 332 20.04 0.06 1.89
N ARG A 333 19.46 -0.53 2.91
CA ARG A 333 19.93 -0.49 4.30
C ARG A 333 20.62 -1.82 4.65
N CYS A 334 21.89 -1.96 4.29
CA CYS A 334 22.69 -3.14 4.60
C CYS A 334 24.17 -2.76 4.80
N HIS A 335 24.85 -3.40 5.75
CA HIS A 335 26.30 -3.22 5.96
C HIS A 335 27.14 -4.09 5.01
N ASN A 336 26.55 -5.11 4.39
CA ASN A 336 27.25 -6.08 3.54
C ASN A 336 26.47 -6.23 2.21
N ILE A 337 26.56 -5.18 1.39
CA ILE A 337 25.90 -5.08 0.09
C ILE A 337 26.73 -5.83 -0.96
#